data_dd5cb4b1f62212fcf503a4b4b2d42660
#
_entry.id   dd5cb4b1f62212fcf503a4b4b2d42660
#
_cell.length_a   1.000
_cell.length_b   1.000
_cell.length_c   1.000
_cell.angle_alpha   90.00
_cell.angle_beta   90.00
_cell.angle_gamma   90.00
#
_symmetry.space_group_name_H-M   'P 1'
#
loop_
_entity.id
_entity.type
_entity.pdbx_description
1 polymer ?
#
loop_
_entity_poly.entity_id
_entity_poly.type
_entity_poly.pdbx_seq_one_letter_code
_entity_poly.pdbx_strand_id
1 'polypeptide(L)'
;MTIGLLGRKVGMTQLYDETGDVIPVTVIQAGPCSVLQLKTKERDGYEAVQLGYLDKPRRLASRAERGHVARLDSKRQRARSAAHLAPVPKADCEPKRLIREFRGPVEGYQVGQQLTVSIFEGVGAVDVIGTTKGRGTAGVIKRHGFRGQRASHGVKKVHRHAGSIGCNSFPHRVFKGRRMAGHYGAERCTIRNLKVIRVDPENHLLVVRGAVPGPNGGYIMIRKTNKLPEPKPDKS
;
A
#
# COMPACT_ATOMS: atom_id res chain seq x y z
N MET A 1 -9.46 -14.32 2.37
CA MET A 1 -8.47 -13.49 1.66
C MET A 1 -7.09 -13.87 2.16
N THR A 2 -6.14 -14.12 1.28
CA THR A 2 -4.76 -14.37 1.67
C THR A 2 -4.11 -13.10 2.18
N ILE A 3 -3.33 -13.21 3.24
CA ILE A 3 -2.49 -12.13 3.76
C ILE A 3 -1.53 -11.68 2.65
N GLY A 4 -1.11 -10.45 2.72
CA GLY A 4 -0.08 -9.89 1.86
C GLY A 4 1.22 -9.68 2.61
N LEU A 5 2.15 -8.99 1.96
CA LEU A 5 3.39 -8.51 2.56
C LEU A 5 3.52 -7.00 2.45
N LEU A 6 4.36 -6.46 3.31
CA LEU A 6 4.87 -5.11 3.19
C LEU A 6 6.20 -5.14 2.44
N GLY A 7 6.43 -4.13 1.65
CA GLY A 7 7.67 -4.03 0.89
C GLY A 7 8.03 -2.58 0.55
N ARG A 8 9.11 -2.46 -0.18
CA ARG A 8 9.65 -1.19 -0.66
C ARG A 8 9.94 -1.29 -2.16
N LYS A 9 9.52 -0.30 -2.91
CA LYS A 9 9.84 -0.20 -4.34
C LYS A 9 11.35 0.07 -4.49
N VAL A 10 12.06 -0.82 -5.16
CA VAL A 10 13.49 -0.63 -5.47
C VAL A 10 13.62 0.24 -6.71
N GLY A 11 13.02 -0.17 -7.83
CA GLY A 11 13.11 0.53 -9.08
C GLY A 11 12.33 -0.15 -10.18
N MET A 12 12.52 0.33 -11.39
CA MET A 12 11.98 -0.29 -12.61
C MET A 12 13.12 -0.66 -13.53
N THR A 13 12.95 -1.77 -14.24
CA THR A 13 13.85 -2.28 -15.26
C THR A 13 13.06 -3.01 -16.34
N GLN A 14 13.74 -3.65 -17.24
CA GLN A 14 13.13 -4.48 -18.27
C GLN A 14 13.73 -5.89 -18.23
N LEU A 15 12.93 -6.85 -18.59
CA LEU A 15 13.33 -8.24 -18.81
C LEU A 15 12.89 -8.64 -20.21
N TYR A 16 13.54 -9.65 -20.77
CA TYR A 16 13.14 -10.25 -22.04
C TYR A 16 12.37 -11.53 -21.77
N ASP A 17 11.31 -11.73 -22.52
CA ASP A 17 10.57 -12.99 -22.52
C ASP A 17 11.27 -14.01 -23.40
N GLU A 18 10.82 -15.27 -23.37
CA GLU A 18 11.32 -16.35 -24.23
C GLU A 18 11.18 -16.06 -25.73
N THR A 19 10.18 -15.24 -26.08
CA THR A 19 9.94 -14.75 -27.45
C THR A 19 10.83 -13.58 -27.85
N GLY A 20 11.69 -13.05 -26.95
CA GLY A 20 12.51 -11.86 -27.18
C GLY A 20 11.79 -10.53 -26.94
N ASP A 21 10.53 -10.56 -26.53
CA ASP A 21 9.76 -9.35 -26.23
C ASP A 21 10.22 -8.67 -24.94
N VAL A 22 10.28 -7.34 -24.95
CA VAL A 22 10.65 -6.53 -23.79
C VAL A 22 9.47 -6.41 -22.82
N ILE A 23 9.65 -6.89 -21.61
CA ILE A 23 8.68 -6.74 -20.52
C ILE A 23 9.15 -5.69 -19.53
N PRO A 24 8.45 -4.54 -19.39
CA PRO A 24 8.75 -3.57 -18.35
C PRO A 24 8.35 -4.15 -17.00
N VAL A 25 9.26 -4.10 -16.02
CA VAL A 25 9.05 -4.68 -14.68
C VAL A 25 9.42 -3.70 -13.58
N THR A 26 8.75 -3.85 -12.45
CA THR A 26 9.13 -3.19 -11.20
C THR A 26 9.69 -4.23 -10.24
N VAL A 27 10.86 -3.92 -9.68
CA VAL A 27 11.50 -4.72 -8.62
C VAL A 27 11.06 -4.18 -7.27
N ILE A 28 10.57 -5.08 -6.44
CA ILE A 28 10.05 -4.79 -5.10
C ILE A 28 10.82 -5.63 -4.10
N GLN A 29 11.37 -5.02 -3.08
CA GLN A 29 11.87 -5.72 -1.91
C GLN A 29 10.69 -6.01 -0.98
N ALA A 30 10.29 -7.29 -0.84
CA ALA A 30 9.12 -7.72 -0.11
C ALA A 30 9.50 -8.59 1.09
N GLY A 31 9.33 -8.06 2.30
CA GLY A 31 9.70 -8.73 3.54
C GLY A 31 11.20 -8.65 3.87
N PRO A 32 11.67 -9.39 4.90
CA PRO A 32 10.84 -10.16 5.83
C PRO A 32 9.90 -9.27 6.68
N CYS A 33 8.69 -9.75 6.93
CA CYS A 33 7.70 -9.06 7.74
C CYS A 33 7.41 -9.85 9.00
N SER A 34 7.44 -9.21 10.17
CA SER A 34 7.09 -9.85 11.44
C SER A 34 5.60 -9.67 11.74
N VAL A 35 4.93 -10.73 12.18
CA VAL A 35 3.56 -10.68 12.70
C VAL A 35 3.61 -10.06 14.10
N LEU A 36 3.09 -8.84 14.25
CA LEU A 36 3.14 -8.09 15.51
C LEU A 36 1.94 -8.38 16.40
N GLN A 37 0.77 -8.52 15.81
CA GLN A 37 -0.48 -8.74 16.52
C GLN A 37 -1.51 -9.42 15.63
N LEU A 38 -2.30 -10.28 16.25
CA LEU A 38 -3.48 -10.88 15.66
C LEU A 38 -4.73 -10.18 16.21
N LYS A 39 -5.60 -9.73 15.32
CA LYS A 39 -6.88 -9.10 15.64
C LYS A 39 -7.98 -10.13 15.53
N THR A 40 -8.79 -10.26 16.58
CA THR A 40 -9.90 -11.22 16.66
C THR A 40 -11.24 -10.50 16.75
N LYS A 41 -12.30 -11.15 16.27
CA LYS A 41 -13.65 -10.58 16.32
C LYS A 41 -14.10 -10.25 17.75
N GLU A 42 -13.76 -11.11 18.70
CA GLU A 42 -14.16 -10.97 20.10
C GLU A 42 -13.56 -9.72 20.76
N ARG A 43 -12.30 -9.43 20.47
CA ARG A 43 -11.58 -8.33 21.11
C ARG A 43 -11.60 -7.03 20.31
N ASP A 44 -11.44 -7.12 19.01
CA ASP A 44 -11.19 -5.98 18.11
C ASP A 44 -12.39 -5.71 17.17
N GLY A 45 -13.39 -6.61 17.13
CA GLY A 45 -14.58 -6.51 16.27
C GLY A 45 -14.35 -6.95 14.82
N TYR A 46 -13.13 -7.32 14.44
CA TYR A 46 -12.79 -7.81 13.13
C TYR A 46 -11.53 -8.68 13.15
N GLU A 47 -11.35 -9.48 12.11
CA GLU A 47 -10.16 -10.30 11.93
C GLU A 47 -9.13 -9.63 11.05
N ALA A 48 -7.88 -9.56 11.53
CA ALA A 48 -6.77 -9.05 10.76
C ALA A 48 -5.43 -9.50 11.35
N VAL A 49 -4.41 -9.56 10.50
CA VAL A 49 -3.02 -9.76 10.92
C VAL A 49 -2.27 -8.45 10.75
N GLN A 50 -1.64 -7.98 11.82
CA GLN A 50 -0.82 -6.79 11.82
C GLN A 50 0.63 -7.18 11.53
N LEU A 51 1.18 -6.66 10.44
CA LEU A 51 2.55 -6.90 9.99
C LEU A 51 3.43 -5.68 10.23
N GLY A 52 4.66 -5.94 10.62
CA GLY A 52 5.73 -4.94 10.75
C GLY A 52 6.84 -5.17 9.74
N TYR A 53 7.33 -4.10 9.13
CA TYR A 53 8.38 -4.12 8.11
C TYR A 53 9.49 -3.11 8.42
N LEU A 54 10.73 -3.49 8.21
CA LEU A 54 11.97 -2.77 8.51
C LEU A 54 12.12 -2.36 9.97
N ASP A 55 13.27 -2.65 10.52
CA ASP A 55 13.57 -2.32 11.89
C ASP A 55 13.83 -0.81 12.09
N LYS A 56 13.33 -0.30 13.19
CA LYS A 56 13.54 1.07 13.64
C LYS A 56 14.52 1.05 14.81
N PRO A 57 15.64 1.78 14.73
CA PRO A 57 16.59 1.83 15.84
C PRO A 57 15.89 2.21 17.15
N ARG A 58 16.18 1.51 18.26
CA ARG A 58 15.55 1.73 19.58
C ARG A 58 15.65 3.16 20.06
N ARG A 59 16.75 3.85 19.74
CA ARG A 59 16.96 5.27 20.10
C ARG A 59 15.94 6.22 19.48
N LEU A 60 15.39 5.86 18.30
CA LEU A 60 14.38 6.64 17.58
C LEU A 60 12.96 6.17 17.88
N ALA A 61 12.80 5.04 18.58
CA ALA A 61 11.52 4.47 18.91
C ALA A 61 11.03 4.98 20.27
N SER A 62 9.79 5.46 20.31
CA SER A 62 9.14 5.86 21.55
C SER A 62 8.94 4.66 22.48
N ARG A 63 8.69 4.91 23.78
CA ARG A 63 8.39 3.86 24.74
C ARG A 63 7.13 3.06 24.33
N ALA A 64 6.15 3.74 23.74
CA ALA A 64 4.94 3.09 23.26
C ALA A 64 5.21 2.13 22.10
N GLU A 65 6.01 2.54 21.09
CA GLU A 65 6.41 1.68 19.97
C GLU A 65 7.20 0.45 20.45
N ARG A 66 8.14 0.65 21.38
CA ARG A 66 8.90 -0.46 21.99
C ARG A 66 7.97 -1.41 22.75
N GLY A 67 7.02 -0.87 23.52
CA GLY A 67 6.03 -1.65 24.28
C GLY A 67 4.96 -2.31 23.39
N HIS A 68 4.83 -1.91 22.11
CA HIS A 68 3.98 -2.59 21.15
C HIS A 68 4.56 -3.94 20.74
N VAL A 69 5.84 -3.99 20.44
CA VAL A 69 6.55 -5.16 19.92
C VAL A 69 7.12 -6.08 21.00
N ALA A 70 7.54 -5.52 22.14
CA ALA A 70 8.18 -6.27 23.23
C ALA A 70 7.50 -5.99 24.57
N ARG A 71 7.77 -6.84 25.55
CA ARG A 71 7.32 -6.62 26.93
C ARG A 71 8.21 -5.55 27.57
N LEU A 72 7.59 -4.50 28.10
CA LEU A 72 8.24 -3.47 28.88
C LEU A 72 7.68 -3.49 30.29
N ASP A 73 8.53 -3.33 31.29
CA ASP A 73 8.08 -3.14 32.66
C ASP A 73 7.34 -1.81 32.79
N SER A 74 6.00 -1.88 32.85
CA SER A 74 5.08 -0.75 32.95
C SER A 74 4.11 -0.92 34.11
N LYS A 75 3.60 0.18 34.66
CA LYS A 75 2.56 0.14 35.70
C LYS A 75 1.37 -0.71 35.30
N ARG A 76 0.93 -0.61 34.05
CA ARG A 76 -0.19 -1.41 33.52
C ARG A 76 0.13 -2.91 33.47
N GLN A 77 1.36 -3.27 33.12
CA GLN A 77 1.76 -4.68 33.09
C GLN A 77 1.86 -5.26 34.49
N ARG A 78 2.42 -4.51 35.45
CA ARG A 78 2.45 -4.90 36.86
C ARG A 78 1.04 -5.09 37.44
N ALA A 79 0.11 -4.16 37.14
CA ALA A 79 -1.28 -4.26 37.55
C ALA A 79 -1.99 -5.50 36.94
N ARG A 80 -1.72 -5.83 35.68
CA ARG A 80 -2.25 -7.05 35.04
C ARG A 80 -1.69 -8.32 35.66
N SER A 81 -0.39 -8.35 35.94
CA SER A 81 0.26 -9.48 36.63
C SER A 81 -0.28 -9.66 38.05
N ALA A 82 -0.50 -8.57 38.77
CA ALA A 82 -1.13 -8.60 40.12
C ALA A 82 -2.59 -9.09 40.05
N ALA A 83 -3.29 -8.81 38.97
CA ALA A 83 -4.66 -9.29 38.73
C ALA A 83 -4.72 -10.72 38.11
N HIS A 84 -3.61 -11.43 38.03
CA HIS A 84 -3.48 -12.76 37.43
C HIS A 84 -4.04 -12.88 36.00
N LEU A 85 -4.13 -11.76 35.25
CA LEU A 85 -4.57 -11.75 33.87
C LEU A 85 -3.49 -12.29 32.93
N ALA A 86 -3.90 -13.15 32.00
CA ALA A 86 -3.00 -13.73 31.02
C ALA A 86 -2.20 -12.65 30.25
N PRO A 87 -0.88 -12.83 30.07
CA PRO A 87 -0.06 -11.90 29.35
C PRO A 87 -0.48 -11.84 27.89
N VAL A 88 -0.60 -10.62 27.33
CA VAL A 88 -0.85 -10.45 25.89
C VAL A 88 0.40 -10.92 25.12
N PRO A 89 0.26 -11.81 24.13
CA PRO A 89 1.38 -12.25 23.32
C PRO A 89 2.05 -11.06 22.63
N LYS A 90 3.38 -11.07 22.59
CA LYS A 90 4.21 -10.04 21.94
C LYS A 90 5.14 -10.70 20.94
N ALA A 91 5.49 -9.96 19.89
CA ALA A 91 6.36 -10.47 18.84
C ALA A 91 7.83 -10.58 19.26
N ASP A 92 8.22 -9.94 20.35
CA ASP A 92 9.58 -9.85 20.90
C ASP A 92 10.65 -9.56 19.84
N CYS A 93 10.34 -8.61 18.96
CA CYS A 93 11.21 -8.15 17.88
C CYS A 93 11.59 -6.66 18.08
N GLU A 94 12.47 -6.16 17.22
CA GLU A 94 12.79 -4.73 17.17
C GLU A 94 11.56 -3.91 16.70
N PRO A 95 11.41 -2.66 17.19
CA PRO A 95 10.37 -1.76 16.70
C PRO A 95 10.42 -1.63 15.17
N LYS A 96 9.28 -1.51 14.52
CA LYS A 96 9.19 -1.49 13.06
C LYS A 96 8.93 -0.07 12.53
N ARG A 97 9.45 0.22 11.35
CA ARG A 97 9.23 1.51 10.66
C ARG A 97 7.85 1.61 10.05
N LEU A 98 7.36 0.53 9.46
CA LEU A 98 6.05 0.46 8.83
C LEU A 98 5.24 -0.65 9.47
N ILE A 99 4.05 -0.31 9.95
CA ILE A 99 3.07 -1.25 10.50
C ILE A 99 1.78 -1.08 9.73
N ARG A 100 1.22 -2.20 9.22
CA ARG A 100 -0.07 -2.21 8.52
C ARG A 100 -0.82 -3.49 8.84
N GLU A 101 -2.13 -3.43 8.70
CA GLU A 101 -3.04 -4.55 8.91
C GLU A 101 -3.55 -5.09 7.59
N PHE A 102 -3.63 -6.42 7.53
CA PHE A 102 -4.25 -7.13 6.43
C PHE A 102 -5.49 -7.84 6.99
N ARG A 103 -6.66 -7.43 6.53
CA ARG A 103 -7.94 -8.04 6.92
C ARG A 103 -8.07 -9.41 6.26
N GLY A 104 -8.39 -10.42 7.05
CA GLY A 104 -8.56 -11.79 6.61
C GLY A 104 -8.50 -12.76 7.78
N PRO A 105 -8.67 -14.07 7.53
CA PRO A 105 -8.61 -15.08 8.57
C PRO A 105 -7.26 -15.05 9.28
N VAL A 106 -7.30 -15.25 10.57
CA VAL A 106 -6.13 -15.20 11.46
C VAL A 106 -5.54 -16.59 11.68
N GLU A 107 -6.30 -17.63 11.29
CA GLU A 107 -5.90 -19.02 11.43
C GLU A 107 -4.58 -19.34 10.73
N GLY A 108 -3.71 -20.08 11.39
CA GLY A 108 -2.39 -20.44 10.86
C GLY A 108 -1.29 -19.40 11.05
N TYR A 109 -1.58 -18.24 11.67
CA TYR A 109 -0.57 -17.22 11.98
C TYR A 109 -0.28 -17.13 13.45
N GLN A 110 0.99 -16.91 13.79
CA GLN A 110 1.45 -16.76 15.18
C GLN A 110 2.14 -15.41 15.36
N VAL A 111 1.96 -14.79 16.54
CA VAL A 111 2.65 -13.57 16.89
C VAL A 111 4.15 -13.85 16.99
N GLY A 112 4.97 -13.02 16.35
CA GLY A 112 6.42 -13.22 16.23
C GLY A 112 6.85 -14.00 14.98
N GLN A 113 5.93 -14.65 14.26
CA GLN A 113 6.23 -15.34 13.01
C GLN A 113 6.78 -14.34 11.97
N GLN A 114 7.78 -14.77 11.21
CA GLN A 114 8.30 -14.02 10.07
C GLN A 114 7.69 -14.54 8.77
N LEU A 115 7.17 -13.62 7.97
CA LEU A 115 6.64 -13.90 6.63
C LEU A 115 7.62 -13.36 5.58
N THR A 116 7.97 -14.20 4.64
CA THR A 116 8.90 -13.90 3.55
C THR A 116 8.18 -13.82 2.21
N VAL A 117 8.90 -13.46 1.17
CA VAL A 117 8.36 -13.36 -0.20
C VAL A 117 7.86 -14.71 -0.74
N SER A 118 8.27 -15.82 -0.14
CA SER A 118 7.86 -17.20 -0.53
C SER A 118 6.33 -17.39 -0.55
N ILE A 119 5.57 -16.60 0.20
CA ILE A 119 4.09 -16.66 0.15
C ILE A 119 3.50 -16.32 -1.23
N PHE A 120 4.31 -15.74 -2.12
CA PHE A 120 3.92 -15.41 -3.49
C PHE A 120 4.41 -16.44 -4.52
N GLU A 121 5.10 -17.51 -4.10
CA GLU A 121 5.43 -18.61 -4.99
C GLU A 121 4.15 -19.29 -5.50
N GLY A 122 4.09 -19.52 -6.81
CA GLY A 122 2.90 -20.05 -7.47
C GLY A 122 1.74 -19.06 -7.64
N VAL A 123 1.89 -17.78 -7.19
CA VAL A 123 0.87 -16.75 -7.37
C VAL A 123 1.07 -16.08 -8.71
N GLY A 124 0.09 -16.17 -9.63
CA GLY A 124 0.17 -15.59 -10.97
C GLY A 124 0.08 -14.07 -11.00
N ALA A 125 -0.68 -13.45 -10.08
CA ALA A 125 -0.89 -12.00 -10.06
C ALA A 125 -1.11 -11.45 -8.65
N VAL A 126 -0.70 -10.19 -8.45
CA VAL A 126 -0.80 -9.46 -7.19
C VAL A 126 -1.43 -8.09 -7.36
N ASP A 127 -2.05 -7.59 -6.30
CA ASP A 127 -2.47 -6.20 -6.16
C ASP A 127 -1.42 -5.45 -5.35
N VAL A 128 -0.98 -4.30 -5.84
CA VAL A 128 0.01 -3.46 -5.15
C VAL A 128 -0.61 -2.13 -4.78
N ILE A 129 -0.52 -1.81 -3.50
CA ILE A 129 -1.06 -0.59 -2.89
C ILE A 129 0.12 0.28 -2.46
N GLY A 130 0.14 1.52 -2.91
CA GLY A 130 1.18 2.49 -2.52
C GLY A 130 0.65 3.90 -2.49
N THR A 131 1.51 4.83 -2.08
CA THR A 131 1.22 6.26 -2.13
C THR A 131 1.85 6.86 -3.37
N THR A 132 1.07 7.53 -4.19
CA THR A 132 1.55 8.16 -5.43
C THR A 132 2.52 9.30 -5.13
N LYS A 133 3.35 9.66 -6.13
CA LYS A 133 4.22 10.85 -6.01
C LYS A 133 3.35 12.09 -5.82
N GLY A 134 3.68 12.91 -4.83
CA GLY A 134 3.04 14.21 -4.62
C GLY A 134 3.36 15.19 -5.74
N ARG A 135 2.38 16.01 -6.14
CA ARG A 135 2.51 17.05 -7.16
C ARG A 135 2.11 18.43 -6.65
N GLY A 136 1.90 18.53 -5.32
CA GLY A 136 1.50 19.76 -4.66
C GLY A 136 0.12 20.25 -5.10
N THR A 137 -0.13 21.56 -5.02
CA THR A 137 -1.34 22.18 -5.53
C THR A 137 -1.25 22.29 -7.05
N ALA A 138 -2.19 21.67 -7.73
CA ALA A 138 -2.24 21.63 -9.19
C ALA A 138 -3.51 22.30 -9.73
N GLY A 139 -3.38 23.02 -10.84
CA GLY A 139 -4.50 23.56 -11.58
C GLY A 139 -5.32 22.48 -12.26
N VAL A 140 -6.52 22.83 -12.71
CA VAL A 140 -7.52 21.91 -13.29
C VAL A 140 -7.01 21.18 -14.53
N ILE A 141 -6.14 21.80 -15.33
CA ILE A 141 -5.56 21.15 -16.51
C ILE A 141 -4.67 19.97 -16.09
N LYS A 142 -3.73 20.19 -15.16
CA LYS A 142 -2.83 19.15 -14.69
C LYS A 142 -3.53 18.08 -13.85
N ARG A 143 -4.50 18.51 -12.99
CA ARG A 143 -5.17 17.62 -12.05
C ARG A 143 -6.25 16.76 -12.72
N HIS A 144 -7.00 17.33 -13.67
CA HIS A 144 -8.19 16.71 -14.25
C HIS A 144 -8.18 16.59 -15.77
N GLY A 145 -7.13 17.08 -16.45
CA GLY A 145 -7.03 17.02 -17.90
C GLY A 145 -7.96 17.99 -18.64
N PHE A 146 -8.35 19.13 -18.03
CA PHE A 146 -9.16 20.11 -18.69
C PHE A 146 -8.42 20.75 -19.87
N ARG A 147 -9.15 21.09 -20.94
CA ARG A 147 -8.56 21.68 -22.15
C ARG A 147 -8.06 23.10 -21.94
N GLY A 148 -8.69 23.87 -21.04
CA GLY A 148 -8.44 25.31 -20.88
C GLY A 148 -9.17 26.13 -21.95
N GLN A 149 -8.72 27.36 -22.16
CA GLN A 149 -9.28 28.32 -23.13
C GLN A 149 -8.33 28.45 -24.33
N ARG A 150 -8.84 29.08 -25.39
CA ARG A 150 -8.05 29.34 -26.61
C ARG A 150 -6.82 30.21 -26.29
N ALA A 151 -5.75 30.04 -27.07
CA ALA A 151 -4.51 30.83 -26.91
C ALA A 151 -4.61 32.21 -27.59
N SER A 152 -5.55 32.39 -28.51
CA SER A 152 -5.78 33.58 -29.32
C SER A 152 -7.24 34.04 -29.26
N HIS A 153 -7.65 34.93 -30.16
CA HIS A 153 -9.01 35.49 -30.25
C HIS A 153 -9.44 36.26 -28.99
N GLY A 154 -8.59 37.14 -28.45
CA GLY A 154 -8.90 38.05 -27.37
C GLY A 154 -8.97 37.43 -25.98
N VAL A 155 -8.63 36.16 -25.84
CA VAL A 155 -8.56 35.53 -24.52
C VAL A 155 -7.40 36.10 -23.72
N LYS A 156 -7.71 36.75 -22.55
CA LYS A 156 -6.71 37.35 -21.67
C LYS A 156 -6.72 36.67 -20.30
N LYS A 157 -5.55 36.24 -19.80
CA LYS A 157 -5.30 35.77 -18.42
C LYS A 157 -6.13 34.55 -17.93
N VAL A 158 -6.99 33.96 -18.79
CA VAL A 158 -7.88 32.83 -18.41
C VAL A 158 -7.56 31.52 -19.14
N HIS A 159 -6.43 31.45 -19.86
CA HIS A 159 -6.05 30.29 -20.68
C HIS A 159 -6.09 28.95 -19.91
N ARG A 160 -5.77 28.96 -18.64
CA ARG A 160 -5.68 27.72 -17.81
C ARG A 160 -6.76 27.61 -16.74
N HIS A 161 -7.86 28.34 -16.88
CA HIS A 161 -8.97 28.33 -15.93
C HIS A 161 -9.91 27.13 -16.13
N ALA A 162 -10.73 26.87 -15.11
CA ALA A 162 -11.68 25.74 -15.11
C ALA A 162 -12.89 25.97 -16.03
N GLY A 163 -13.18 27.21 -16.41
CA GLY A 163 -14.42 27.58 -17.07
C GLY A 163 -15.59 27.67 -16.07
N SER A 164 -16.82 27.54 -16.57
CA SER A 164 -18.02 27.59 -15.74
C SER A 164 -18.02 26.48 -14.68
N ILE A 165 -18.45 26.82 -13.47
CA ILE A 165 -18.56 25.91 -12.34
C ILE A 165 -20.02 25.54 -12.00
N GLY A 166 -21.00 26.18 -12.64
CA GLY A 166 -22.42 25.92 -12.38
C GLY A 166 -23.32 26.80 -13.21
N CYS A 167 -24.60 26.73 -12.93
CA CYS A 167 -25.65 27.58 -13.50
C CYS A 167 -25.98 28.78 -12.60
N ASN A 168 -26.73 29.75 -13.10
CA ASN A 168 -27.05 30.98 -12.39
C ASN A 168 -28.06 30.74 -11.26
N SER A 169 -29.37 30.84 -11.56
CA SER A 169 -30.43 30.89 -10.54
C SER A 169 -30.70 29.58 -9.83
N PHE A 170 -30.62 28.47 -10.54
CA PHE A 170 -30.80 27.13 -9.97
C PHE A 170 -29.59 26.30 -10.30
N PRO A 171 -28.98 25.55 -9.35
CA PRO A 171 -29.40 25.24 -7.97
C PRO A 171 -28.87 26.20 -6.89
N HIS A 172 -28.43 27.40 -7.18
CA HIS A 172 -27.81 28.39 -6.25
C HIS A 172 -26.55 27.93 -5.52
N ARG A 173 -25.95 26.88 -5.97
CA ARG A 173 -24.74 26.29 -5.34
C ARG A 173 -23.87 25.58 -6.36
N VAL A 174 -22.61 25.38 -6.02
CA VAL A 174 -21.72 24.48 -6.73
C VAL A 174 -21.94 23.07 -6.19
N PHE A 175 -22.16 22.10 -7.08
CA PHE A 175 -22.35 20.70 -6.67
C PHE A 175 -21.10 20.14 -6.00
N LYS A 176 -21.31 19.32 -4.97
CA LYS A 176 -20.23 18.55 -4.33
C LYS A 176 -19.56 17.64 -5.35
N GLY A 177 -18.23 17.49 -5.26
CA GLY A 177 -17.48 16.66 -6.21
C GLY A 177 -17.12 17.35 -7.53
N ARG A 178 -17.49 18.65 -7.72
CA ARG A 178 -17.06 19.41 -8.88
C ARG A 178 -15.54 19.45 -8.98
N ARG A 179 -15.00 19.13 -10.16
CA ARG A 179 -13.56 19.09 -10.41
C ARG A 179 -12.96 20.49 -10.39
N MET A 180 -12.13 20.78 -9.42
CA MET A 180 -11.46 22.07 -9.22
C MET A 180 -9.97 21.88 -8.97
N ALA A 181 -9.20 22.97 -9.00
CA ALA A 181 -7.81 22.97 -8.57
C ALA A 181 -7.68 22.51 -7.12
N GLY A 182 -6.52 22.00 -6.75
CA GLY A 182 -6.24 21.56 -5.39
C GLY A 182 -5.08 20.57 -5.31
N HIS A 183 -4.94 19.93 -4.17
CA HIS A 183 -3.88 18.97 -3.93
C HIS A 183 -3.97 17.79 -4.91
N TYR A 184 -2.81 17.41 -5.46
CA TYR A 184 -2.71 16.31 -6.42
C TYR A 184 -1.53 15.41 -6.08
N GLY A 185 -1.77 14.09 -6.18
CA GLY A 185 -0.81 13.10 -5.74
C GLY A 185 -0.72 12.96 -4.22
N ALA A 186 0.28 12.20 -3.74
CA ALA A 186 0.42 11.76 -2.36
C ALA A 186 -0.85 11.02 -1.84
N GLU A 187 -1.59 10.39 -2.74
CA GLU A 187 -2.82 9.66 -2.47
C GLU A 187 -2.54 8.15 -2.49
N ARG A 188 -3.29 7.41 -1.67
CA ARG A 188 -3.26 5.96 -1.68
C ARG A 188 -3.89 5.46 -2.98
N CYS A 189 -3.09 4.72 -3.76
CA CYS A 189 -3.52 4.13 -5.03
C CYS A 189 -3.28 2.62 -5.00
N THR A 190 -4.21 1.86 -5.58
CA THR A 190 -4.10 0.42 -5.75
C THR A 190 -4.03 0.09 -7.23
N ILE A 191 -2.95 -0.54 -7.64
CA ILE A 191 -2.85 -1.15 -8.98
C ILE A 191 -3.13 -2.64 -8.80
N ARG A 192 -4.15 -3.12 -9.53
CA ARG A 192 -4.65 -4.47 -9.39
C ARG A 192 -4.14 -5.35 -10.52
N ASN A 193 -4.06 -6.65 -10.23
CA ASN A 193 -3.79 -7.70 -11.21
C ASN A 193 -2.45 -7.51 -11.96
N LEU A 194 -1.38 -7.16 -11.22
CA LEU A 194 -0.03 -7.14 -11.77
C LEU A 194 0.50 -8.58 -11.84
N LYS A 195 0.91 -9.02 -13.04
CA LYS A 195 1.48 -10.35 -13.25
C LYS A 195 2.80 -10.47 -12.50
N VAL A 196 2.97 -11.52 -11.73
CA VAL A 196 4.25 -11.87 -11.10
C VAL A 196 5.13 -12.53 -12.16
N ILE A 197 6.32 -12.00 -12.37
CA ILE A 197 7.28 -12.52 -13.35
C ILE A 197 8.29 -13.44 -12.65
N ARG A 198 8.82 -12.99 -11.51
CA ARG A 198 9.83 -13.75 -10.76
C ARG A 198 9.69 -13.49 -9.26
N VAL A 199 9.90 -14.53 -8.47
CA VAL A 199 10.05 -14.46 -7.02
C VAL A 199 11.47 -14.93 -6.70
N ASP A 200 12.19 -14.13 -5.91
CA ASP A 200 13.54 -14.46 -5.43
C ASP A 200 13.52 -14.49 -3.90
N PRO A 201 13.41 -15.69 -3.30
CA PRO A 201 13.34 -15.82 -1.84
C PRO A 201 14.63 -15.42 -1.13
N GLU A 202 15.80 -15.64 -1.75
CA GLU A 202 17.11 -15.39 -1.14
C GLU A 202 17.33 -13.88 -0.90
N ASN A 203 17.00 -13.07 -1.89
CA ASN A 203 17.17 -11.61 -1.83
C ASN A 203 15.88 -10.88 -1.38
N HIS A 204 14.81 -11.61 -1.06
CA HIS A 204 13.50 -11.07 -0.73
C HIS A 204 12.93 -10.15 -1.83
N LEU A 205 13.13 -10.51 -3.10
CA LEU A 205 12.68 -9.71 -4.23
C LEU A 205 11.45 -10.33 -4.89
N LEU A 206 10.53 -9.45 -5.24
CA LEU A 206 9.36 -9.75 -6.05
C LEU A 206 9.40 -8.87 -7.30
N VAL A 207 9.41 -9.49 -8.47
CA VAL A 207 9.42 -8.80 -9.76
C VAL A 207 8.02 -8.88 -10.36
N VAL A 208 7.40 -7.72 -10.58
CA VAL A 208 6.04 -7.61 -11.14
C VAL A 208 6.06 -6.86 -12.46
N ARG A 209 5.21 -7.29 -13.40
CA ARG A 209 5.06 -6.64 -14.71
C ARG A 209 4.39 -5.28 -14.55
N GLY A 210 5.00 -4.22 -15.11
CA GLY A 210 4.43 -2.89 -15.18
C GLY A 210 4.82 -1.98 -14.03
N ALA A 211 4.10 -0.88 -13.90
CA ALA A 211 4.39 0.20 -12.94
C ALA A 211 3.73 -0.03 -11.58
N VAL A 212 4.42 0.42 -10.54
CA VAL A 212 3.95 0.40 -9.14
C VAL A 212 3.88 1.84 -8.62
N PRO A 213 2.84 2.22 -7.85
CA PRO A 213 2.68 3.59 -7.39
C PRO A 213 3.81 4.02 -6.45
N GLY A 214 4.14 5.29 -6.51
CA GLY A 214 5.12 5.93 -5.63
C GLY A 214 6.53 6.07 -6.19
N PRO A 215 7.41 6.77 -5.45
CA PRO A 215 8.83 6.91 -5.77
C PRO A 215 9.60 5.62 -5.46
N ASN A 216 10.83 5.52 -5.98
CA ASN A 216 11.78 4.51 -5.53
C ASN A 216 12.07 4.74 -4.03
N GLY A 217 12.18 3.67 -3.27
CA GLY A 217 12.26 3.72 -1.82
C GLY A 217 10.90 3.87 -1.10
N GLY A 218 9.80 4.09 -1.81
CA GLY A 218 8.46 4.18 -1.24
C GLY A 218 7.95 2.85 -0.70
N TYR A 219 7.20 2.92 0.39
CA TYR A 219 6.57 1.74 1.01
C TYR A 219 5.33 1.33 0.23
N ILE A 220 5.13 0.03 0.11
CA ILE A 220 4.01 -0.58 -0.57
C ILE A 220 3.46 -1.76 0.22
N MET A 221 2.18 -2.05 -0.01
CA MET A 221 1.51 -3.26 0.47
C MET A 221 1.21 -4.13 -0.75
N ILE A 222 1.54 -5.40 -0.66
CA ILE A 222 1.36 -6.39 -1.73
C ILE A 222 0.38 -7.43 -1.21
N ARG A 223 -0.60 -7.79 -2.01
CA ARG A 223 -1.53 -8.88 -1.68
C ARG A 223 -1.86 -9.69 -2.93
N LYS A 224 -2.23 -10.95 -2.77
CA LYS A 224 -2.76 -11.76 -3.86
C LYS A 224 -4.00 -11.06 -4.45
N THR A 225 -4.09 -11.00 -5.77
CA THR A 225 -5.26 -10.45 -6.42
C THR A 225 -6.49 -11.33 -6.17
N ASN A 226 -7.64 -10.67 -6.03
CA ASN A 226 -8.94 -11.34 -6.02
C ASN A 226 -9.68 -11.20 -7.37
N LYS A 227 -9.03 -10.61 -8.37
CA LYS A 227 -9.55 -10.57 -9.73
C LYS A 227 -9.35 -11.94 -10.37
N LEU A 228 -10.44 -12.57 -10.79
CA LEU A 228 -10.36 -13.80 -11.56
C LEU A 228 -9.61 -13.53 -12.88
N PRO A 229 -8.74 -14.44 -13.33
CA PRO A 229 -8.16 -14.33 -14.67
C PRO A 229 -9.30 -14.34 -15.69
N GLU A 230 -9.24 -13.46 -16.67
CA GLU A 230 -10.16 -13.53 -17.81
C GLU A 230 -9.95 -14.89 -18.50
N PRO A 231 -11.03 -15.63 -18.84
CA PRO A 231 -10.88 -16.85 -19.61
C PRO A 231 -10.12 -16.48 -20.90
N LYS A 232 -9.05 -17.22 -21.17
CA LYS A 232 -8.36 -17.06 -22.46
C LYS A 232 -9.38 -17.39 -23.54
N PRO A 233 -9.54 -16.54 -24.57
CA PRO A 233 -10.33 -16.94 -25.71
C PRO A 233 -9.73 -18.23 -26.26
N ASP A 234 -10.57 -19.24 -26.39
CA ASP A 234 -10.17 -20.51 -27.00
C ASP A 234 -9.59 -20.16 -28.36
N LYS A 235 -8.33 -20.51 -28.58
CA LYS A 235 -7.71 -20.42 -29.90
C LYS A 235 -8.38 -21.52 -30.74
N SER A 236 -9.45 -21.16 -31.42
CA SER A 236 -10.00 -21.97 -32.52
C SER A 236 -9.03 -21.96 -33.70
#